data_d039279d36cc088d2f2227a6d571df22
#
_entry.id   d039279d36cc088d2f2227a6d571df22
#
_cell.length_a   1.000
_cell.length_b   1.000
_cell.length_c   1.000
_cell.angle_alpha   90.00
_cell.angle_beta   90.00
_cell.angle_gamma   90.00
#
_symmetry.space_group_name_H-M   'P 1'
#
loop_
_entity.id
_entity.type
_entity.pdbx_description
1 polymer ?
#
loop_
_entity_poly.entity_id
_entity_poly.type
_entity_poly.pdbx_seq_one_letter_code
_entity_poly.pdbx_strand_id
1 'polypeptide(L)'
;DVFYLHSRLLERAAKLSDANGAGSLTALPVIETKAGDVSAYIPTNVISITDGQVYLQDNLFKSGVRPAVDVGISVSRVGGAAQIKAMKSVSGTLKLDLAQFRELEAFATFGSELDPISKAQLERGYRLVELLKQPLNSPMPIEEQVVSIFAGTKGYLDSIPVGDVRRFENELLDHMRTRHASVIAGIRQDPKADVPKDLPQIVTAFKEAFKVTSTTASADPTRTDAGEVGEAASAKTLATE
;
A
#
# COMPACT_ATOMS: atom_id res chain seq x y z
N ASP A 1 3.76 -30.13 23.61
CA ASP A 1 2.85 -29.00 23.51
C ASP A 1 3.47 -27.87 22.71
N VAL A 2 3.19 -27.86 21.40
CA VAL A 2 3.76 -26.88 20.45
C VAL A 2 3.20 -25.48 20.74
N PHE A 3 1.95 -25.36 21.13
CA PHE A 3 1.35 -24.06 21.47
C PHE A 3 2.09 -23.39 22.64
N TYR A 4 2.34 -24.13 23.71
CA TYR A 4 3.06 -23.61 24.88
C TYR A 4 4.49 -23.18 24.53
N LEU A 5 5.16 -23.95 23.66
CA LEU A 5 6.51 -23.61 23.20
C LEU A 5 6.52 -22.25 22.47
N HIS A 6 5.60 -22.06 21.51
CA HIS A 6 5.49 -20.80 20.75
C HIS A 6 5.04 -19.63 21.62
N SER A 7 4.01 -19.81 22.47
CA SER A 7 3.52 -18.74 23.32
C SER A 7 4.57 -18.27 24.30
N ARG A 8 5.32 -19.18 24.97
CA ARG A 8 6.39 -18.83 25.88
C ARG A 8 7.52 -18.07 25.19
N LEU A 9 7.88 -18.46 23.96
CA LEU A 9 8.91 -17.78 23.19
C LEU A 9 8.48 -16.35 22.80
N LEU A 10 7.26 -16.20 22.27
CA LEU A 10 6.75 -14.92 21.78
C LEU A 10 6.39 -13.95 22.92
N GLU A 11 6.03 -14.44 24.09
CA GLU A 11 5.76 -13.62 25.28
C GLU A 11 7.00 -12.83 25.75
N ARG A 12 8.20 -13.21 25.31
CA ARG A 12 9.43 -12.44 25.56
C ARG A 12 9.40 -11.09 24.85
N ALA A 13 8.67 -10.97 23.74
CA ALA A 13 8.46 -9.69 23.06
C ALA A 13 7.39 -8.88 23.83
N ALA A 14 7.86 -7.86 24.53
CA ALA A 14 7.01 -7.05 25.42
C ALA A 14 7.51 -5.61 25.51
N LYS A 15 6.62 -4.73 25.91
CA LYS A 15 6.93 -3.37 26.37
C LYS A 15 6.99 -3.38 27.89
N LEU A 16 8.15 -3.05 28.47
CA LEU A 16 8.33 -2.95 29.90
C LEU A 16 7.72 -1.66 30.46
N SER A 17 7.36 -1.70 31.76
CA SER A 17 6.93 -0.52 32.49
C SER A 17 8.09 0.46 32.71
N ASP A 18 7.76 1.72 33.03
CA ASP A 18 8.75 2.77 33.30
C ASP A 18 9.65 2.39 34.46
N ALA A 19 9.13 1.73 35.52
CA ALA A 19 9.87 1.22 36.64
C ALA A 19 10.95 0.19 36.25
N ASN A 20 10.79 -0.50 35.16
CA ASN A 20 11.73 -1.48 34.60
C ASN A 20 12.53 -0.95 33.41
N GLY A 21 12.65 0.38 33.27
CA GLY A 21 13.46 1.02 32.23
C GLY A 21 12.74 1.24 30.88
N ALA A 22 11.42 0.99 30.79
CA ALA A 22 10.58 1.28 29.63
C ALA A 22 11.06 0.68 28.28
N GLY A 23 11.95 -0.32 28.29
CA GLY A 23 12.44 -1.00 27.09
C GLY A 23 11.36 -1.73 26.33
N SER A 24 11.58 -1.97 25.04
CA SER A 24 10.67 -2.76 24.22
C SER A 24 11.40 -3.74 23.33
N LEU A 25 10.80 -4.91 23.13
CA LEU A 25 11.25 -5.94 22.19
C LEU A 25 10.09 -6.29 21.27
N THR A 26 10.31 -6.16 19.97
CA THR A 26 9.33 -6.57 18.94
C THR A 26 9.80 -7.85 18.27
N ALA A 27 8.93 -8.86 18.22
CA ALA A 27 9.16 -10.08 17.47
C ALA A 27 8.34 -10.08 16.17
N LEU A 28 8.96 -10.49 15.08
CA LEU A 28 8.33 -10.68 13.76
C LEU A 28 8.50 -12.14 13.35
N PRO A 29 7.67 -13.06 13.88
CA PRO A 29 7.74 -14.47 13.49
C PRO A 29 7.26 -14.63 12.05
N VAL A 30 8.02 -15.37 11.24
CA VAL A 30 7.66 -15.72 9.86
C VAL A 30 7.21 -17.17 9.85
N ILE A 31 5.97 -17.39 9.42
CA ILE A 31 5.34 -18.71 9.35
C ILE A 31 5.02 -19.04 7.89
N GLU A 32 5.53 -20.17 7.42
CA GLU A 32 5.19 -20.68 6.11
C GLU A 32 3.81 -21.33 6.14
N THR A 33 2.96 -21.00 5.16
CA THR A 33 1.67 -21.65 4.93
C THR A 33 1.78 -22.58 3.73
N LYS A 34 1.24 -23.79 3.82
CA LYS A 34 1.13 -24.70 2.68
C LYS A 34 -0.14 -24.36 1.89
N ALA A 35 0.02 -24.10 0.59
CA ALA A 35 -1.09 -23.73 -0.30
C ALA A 35 -1.94 -22.54 0.19
N GLY A 36 -1.35 -21.63 0.98
CA GLY A 36 -2.07 -20.48 1.54
C GLY A 36 -3.01 -20.80 2.71
N ASP A 37 -2.97 -22.03 3.25
CA ASP A 37 -3.86 -22.43 4.35
C ASP A 37 -3.40 -21.84 5.69
N VAL A 38 -4.07 -20.75 6.09
CA VAL A 38 -3.90 -20.10 7.40
C VAL A 38 -4.68 -20.79 8.52
N SER A 39 -5.55 -21.74 8.20
CA SER A 39 -6.34 -22.49 9.19
C SER A 39 -5.59 -23.68 9.78
N ALA A 40 -4.41 -23.99 9.26
CA ALA A 40 -3.54 -25.05 9.79
C ALA A 40 -3.14 -24.77 11.25
N TYR A 41 -2.71 -25.82 11.96
CA TYR A 41 -2.45 -25.78 13.40
C TYR A 41 -1.42 -24.73 13.83
N ILE A 42 -0.27 -24.66 13.18
CA ILE A 42 0.78 -23.70 13.55
C ILE A 42 0.39 -22.26 13.22
N PRO A 43 -0.10 -21.92 12.01
CA PRO A 43 -0.58 -20.57 11.71
C PRO A 43 -1.65 -20.07 12.68
N THR A 44 -2.66 -20.90 13.00
CA THR A 44 -3.73 -20.50 13.93
C THR A 44 -3.23 -20.23 15.33
N ASN A 45 -2.30 -21.06 15.84
CA ASN A 45 -1.68 -20.85 17.15
C ASN A 45 -0.91 -19.52 17.18
N VAL A 46 -0.07 -19.26 16.17
CA VAL A 46 0.74 -18.03 16.13
C VAL A 46 -0.14 -16.78 15.99
N ILE A 47 -1.19 -16.82 15.17
CA ILE A 47 -2.17 -15.73 15.05
C ILE A 47 -2.85 -15.45 16.40
N SER A 48 -3.16 -16.48 17.18
CA SER A 48 -3.80 -16.33 18.49
C SER A 48 -2.87 -15.73 19.54
N ILE A 49 -1.57 -15.98 19.46
CA ILE A 49 -0.56 -15.49 20.40
C ILE A 49 -0.14 -14.04 20.08
N THR A 50 -0.03 -13.71 18.80
CA THR A 50 0.49 -12.40 18.33
C THR A 50 -0.60 -11.31 18.29
N ASP A 51 -0.18 -10.06 18.14
CA ASP A 51 -1.07 -8.88 18.06
C ASP A 51 -1.56 -8.59 16.63
N GLY A 52 -1.52 -9.57 15.77
CA GLY A 52 -1.97 -9.47 14.39
C GLY A 52 -1.05 -10.22 13.43
N GLN A 53 -1.36 -10.14 12.16
CA GLN A 53 -0.60 -10.80 11.10
C GLN A 53 -0.55 -9.93 9.84
N VAL A 54 0.57 -10.01 9.15
CA VAL A 54 0.72 -9.54 7.77
C VAL A 54 0.69 -10.75 6.86
N TYR A 55 -0.31 -10.85 6.01
CA TYR A 55 -0.50 -11.97 5.09
C TYR A 55 0.10 -11.65 3.72
N LEU A 56 1.05 -12.47 3.28
CA LEU A 56 1.70 -12.34 1.98
C LEU A 56 1.13 -13.37 1.01
N GLN A 57 0.71 -12.92 -0.18
CA GLN A 57 0.15 -13.76 -1.22
C GLN A 57 1.08 -13.88 -2.44
N ASP A 58 1.27 -15.10 -2.93
CA ASP A 58 2.11 -15.40 -4.08
C ASP A 58 1.54 -14.80 -5.40
N ASN A 59 0.22 -14.81 -5.56
CA ASN A 59 -0.45 -14.22 -6.72
C ASN A 59 -0.19 -12.69 -6.80
N LEU A 60 -0.23 -11.97 -5.67
CA LEU A 60 0.08 -10.55 -5.62
C LEU A 60 1.55 -10.30 -5.98
N PHE A 61 2.46 -11.14 -5.48
CA PHE A 61 3.87 -11.04 -5.82
C PHE A 61 4.12 -11.23 -7.33
N LYS A 62 3.49 -12.24 -7.93
CA LYS A 62 3.59 -12.55 -9.37
C LYS A 62 2.97 -11.45 -10.24
N SER A 63 1.91 -10.79 -9.79
CA SER A 63 1.30 -9.64 -10.48
C SER A 63 2.06 -8.33 -10.30
N GLY A 64 3.22 -8.35 -9.62
CA GLY A 64 4.07 -7.17 -9.43
C GLY A 64 3.67 -6.26 -8.26
N VAL A 65 2.71 -6.67 -7.42
CA VAL A 65 2.40 -5.97 -6.17
C VAL A 65 3.45 -6.33 -5.13
N ARG A 66 4.33 -5.39 -4.79
CA ARG A 66 5.43 -5.59 -3.83
C ARG A 66 5.53 -4.42 -2.87
N PRO A 67 5.44 -4.68 -1.53
CA PRO A 67 5.26 -5.98 -0.88
C PRO A 67 3.92 -6.63 -1.21
N ALA A 68 3.90 -7.97 -1.27
CA ALA A 68 2.73 -8.76 -1.67
C ALA A 68 1.71 -8.92 -0.53
N VAL A 69 1.40 -7.83 0.16
CA VAL A 69 0.52 -7.81 1.34
C VAL A 69 -0.93 -7.83 0.93
N ASP A 70 -1.67 -8.83 1.40
CA ASP A 70 -3.12 -8.81 1.34
C ASP A 70 -3.67 -7.96 2.49
N VAL A 71 -4.13 -6.76 2.15
CA VAL A 71 -4.65 -5.79 3.12
C VAL A 71 -5.99 -6.24 3.70
N GLY A 72 -6.78 -7.04 2.96
CA GLY A 72 -8.09 -7.52 3.39
C GLY A 72 -8.01 -8.41 4.63
N ILE A 73 -7.15 -9.42 4.56
CA ILE A 73 -6.99 -10.44 5.61
C ILE A 73 -5.88 -10.14 6.60
N SER A 74 -5.04 -9.16 6.33
CA SER A 74 -4.04 -8.68 7.29
C SER A 74 -4.72 -7.88 8.41
N VAL A 75 -4.32 -8.14 9.65
CA VAL A 75 -4.93 -7.54 10.85
C VAL A 75 -3.85 -7.04 11.79
N SER A 76 -4.06 -5.89 12.39
CA SER A 76 -3.29 -5.40 13.55
C SER A 76 -4.24 -5.10 14.70
N ARG A 77 -4.03 -5.73 15.84
CA ARG A 77 -4.81 -5.46 17.07
C ARG A 77 -4.44 -4.14 17.72
N VAL A 78 -3.20 -3.69 17.53
CA VAL A 78 -2.73 -2.37 17.98
C VAL A 78 -3.23 -1.28 17.04
N GLY A 79 -3.06 -1.49 15.73
CA GLY A 79 -3.64 -0.69 14.66
C GLY A 79 -3.47 0.81 14.85
N GLY A 80 -4.57 1.53 14.76
CA GLY A 80 -4.60 2.98 14.85
C GLY A 80 -4.12 3.57 16.19
N ALA A 81 -4.02 2.78 17.27
CA ALA A 81 -3.50 3.26 18.55
C ALA A 81 -1.99 3.57 18.49
N ALA A 82 -1.25 2.91 17.60
CA ALA A 82 0.17 3.14 17.38
C ALA A 82 0.48 4.25 16.36
N GLN A 83 -0.53 4.71 15.61
CA GLN A 83 -0.35 5.72 14.57
C GLN A 83 -0.31 7.13 15.17
N ILE A 84 0.54 8.00 14.61
CA ILE A 84 0.45 9.45 14.86
C ILE A 84 -0.88 9.97 14.30
N LYS A 85 -1.37 11.08 14.85
CA LYS A 85 -2.71 11.61 14.51
C LYS A 85 -2.83 11.93 13.01
N ALA A 86 -1.82 12.53 12.40
CA ALA A 86 -1.80 12.82 10.98
C ALA A 86 -1.96 11.54 10.12
N MET A 87 -1.22 10.47 10.43
CA MET A 87 -1.34 9.19 9.73
C MET A 87 -2.73 8.59 9.89
N LYS A 88 -3.28 8.59 11.10
CA LYS A 88 -4.63 8.09 11.37
C LYS A 88 -5.70 8.82 10.57
N SER A 89 -5.54 10.14 10.40
CA SER A 89 -6.45 10.99 9.62
C SER A 89 -6.44 10.66 8.12
N VAL A 90 -5.26 10.37 7.55
CA VAL A 90 -5.14 10.11 6.11
C VAL A 90 -5.39 8.64 5.74
N SER A 91 -5.08 7.70 6.61
CA SER A 91 -5.19 6.26 6.33
C SER A 91 -6.54 5.64 6.72
N GLY A 92 -7.44 6.41 7.35
CA GLY A 92 -8.66 5.89 7.94
C GLY A 92 -9.58 5.13 6.97
N THR A 93 -9.67 5.58 5.72
CA THR A 93 -10.51 4.93 4.68
C THR A 93 -9.73 3.96 3.81
N LEU A 94 -8.39 3.99 3.82
CA LEU A 94 -7.55 3.27 2.87
C LEU A 94 -7.84 1.77 2.80
N LYS A 95 -8.03 1.12 3.95
CA LYS A 95 -8.35 -0.32 4.00
C LYS A 95 -9.70 -0.62 3.36
N LEU A 96 -10.70 0.23 3.59
CA LEU A 96 -12.04 0.10 3.00
C LEU A 96 -11.99 0.33 1.48
N ASP A 97 -11.27 1.36 1.04
CA ASP A 97 -11.12 1.69 -0.38
C ASP A 97 -10.45 0.52 -1.14
N LEU A 98 -9.43 -0.11 -0.54
CA LEU A 98 -8.76 -1.28 -1.13
C LEU A 98 -9.63 -2.54 -1.11
N ALA A 99 -10.47 -2.73 -0.08
CA ALA A 99 -11.40 -3.86 -0.03
C ALA A 99 -12.47 -3.73 -1.14
N GLN A 100 -13.07 -2.54 -1.28
CA GLN A 100 -14.02 -2.25 -2.34
C GLN A 100 -13.38 -2.39 -3.73
N PHE A 101 -12.15 -1.92 -3.89
CA PHE A 101 -11.40 -2.11 -5.13
C PHE A 101 -11.29 -3.60 -5.50
N ARG A 102 -10.93 -4.48 -4.57
CA ARG A 102 -10.78 -5.92 -4.83
C ARG A 102 -12.10 -6.57 -5.25
N GLU A 103 -13.20 -6.19 -4.64
CA GLU A 103 -14.52 -6.66 -5.05
C GLU A 103 -14.87 -6.20 -6.47
N LEU A 104 -14.68 -4.91 -6.77
CA LEU A 104 -14.95 -4.35 -8.09
C LEU A 104 -14.03 -4.92 -9.18
N GLU A 105 -12.75 -5.16 -8.86
CA GLU A 105 -11.79 -5.79 -9.78
C GLU A 105 -12.24 -7.19 -10.18
N ALA A 106 -12.74 -7.99 -9.23
CA ALA A 106 -13.31 -9.30 -9.51
C ALA A 106 -14.52 -9.20 -10.45
N PHE A 107 -15.45 -8.28 -10.20
CA PHE A 107 -16.62 -8.06 -11.07
C PHE A 107 -16.23 -7.59 -12.47
N ALA A 108 -15.28 -6.66 -12.59
CA ALA A 108 -14.80 -6.18 -13.88
C ALA A 108 -14.16 -7.29 -14.72
N THR A 109 -13.46 -8.23 -14.09
CA THR A 109 -12.84 -9.38 -14.76
C THR A 109 -13.89 -10.31 -15.38
N PHE A 110 -15.09 -10.40 -14.80
CA PHE A 110 -16.20 -11.19 -15.36
C PHE A 110 -17.01 -10.47 -16.46
N GLY A 111 -16.56 -9.29 -16.92
CA GLY A 111 -17.18 -8.55 -18.03
C GLY A 111 -18.50 -7.85 -17.65
N SER A 112 -18.75 -7.64 -16.37
CA SER A 112 -19.91 -6.88 -15.91
C SER A 112 -19.74 -5.39 -16.23
N GLU A 113 -20.78 -4.75 -16.78
CA GLU A 113 -20.82 -3.31 -16.93
C GLU A 113 -20.91 -2.65 -15.55
N LEU A 114 -19.91 -1.83 -15.20
CA LEU A 114 -19.89 -1.06 -13.98
C LEU A 114 -20.57 0.29 -14.20
N ASP A 115 -21.34 0.72 -13.21
CA ASP A 115 -21.87 2.08 -13.17
C ASP A 115 -20.71 3.11 -13.03
N PRO A 116 -20.94 4.40 -13.36
CA PRO A 116 -19.88 5.41 -13.33
C PRO A 116 -19.20 5.58 -11.97
N ILE A 117 -19.91 5.36 -10.86
CA ILE A 117 -19.37 5.51 -9.50
C ILE A 117 -18.44 4.34 -9.20
N SER A 118 -18.89 3.11 -9.46
CA SER A 118 -18.07 1.89 -9.30
C SER A 118 -16.84 1.93 -10.19
N LYS A 119 -16.96 2.43 -11.42
CA LYS A 119 -15.82 2.63 -12.32
C LYS A 119 -14.80 3.62 -11.74
N ALA A 120 -15.25 4.74 -11.20
CA ALA A 120 -14.36 5.72 -10.56
C ALA A 120 -13.65 5.14 -9.32
N GLN A 121 -14.34 4.32 -8.52
CA GLN A 121 -13.74 3.62 -7.38
C GLN A 121 -12.70 2.59 -7.83
N LEU A 122 -12.98 1.83 -8.87
CA LEU A 122 -12.04 0.87 -9.47
C LEU A 122 -10.77 1.59 -9.96
N GLU A 123 -10.94 2.68 -10.71
CA GLU A 123 -9.85 3.51 -11.20
C GLU A 123 -8.97 4.09 -10.08
N ARG A 124 -9.59 4.56 -9.00
CA ARG A 124 -8.87 5.02 -7.79
C ARG A 124 -8.11 3.87 -7.14
N GLY A 125 -8.72 2.69 -7.04
CA GLY A 125 -8.11 1.51 -6.48
C GLY A 125 -6.81 1.10 -7.16
N TYR A 126 -6.76 1.10 -8.49
CA TYR A 126 -5.52 0.83 -9.24
C TYR A 126 -4.40 1.81 -8.88
N ARG A 127 -4.74 3.11 -8.74
CA ARG A 127 -3.77 4.13 -8.35
C ARG A 127 -3.29 3.97 -6.92
N LEU A 128 -4.17 3.58 -6.00
CA LEU A 128 -3.79 3.28 -4.62
C LEU A 128 -2.89 2.05 -4.52
N VAL A 129 -3.17 0.99 -5.28
CA VAL A 129 -2.30 -0.18 -5.34
C VAL A 129 -0.93 0.19 -5.89
N GLU A 130 -0.86 1.01 -6.95
CA GLU A 130 0.41 1.45 -7.51
C GLU A 130 1.20 2.33 -6.53
N LEU A 131 0.52 3.25 -5.83
CA LEU A 131 1.11 4.13 -4.82
C LEU A 131 1.72 3.33 -3.66
N LEU A 132 1.08 2.24 -3.25
CA LEU A 132 1.51 1.41 -2.12
C LEU A 132 2.64 0.42 -2.45
N LYS A 133 3.04 0.29 -3.71
CA LYS A 133 4.22 -0.49 -4.07
C LYS A 133 5.48 0.18 -3.54
N GLN A 134 6.38 -0.61 -3.00
CA GLN A 134 7.62 -0.12 -2.37
C GLN A 134 8.84 -0.83 -2.96
N PRO A 135 9.94 -0.10 -3.21
CA PRO A 135 11.20 -0.70 -3.60
C PRO A 135 11.82 -1.46 -2.41
N LEU A 136 12.66 -2.42 -2.73
CA LEU A 136 13.36 -3.22 -1.73
C LEU A 136 14.34 -2.35 -0.92
N ASN A 137 14.35 -2.55 0.41
CA ASN A 137 15.25 -1.87 1.34
C ASN A 137 15.21 -0.33 1.27
N SER A 138 14.07 0.24 0.95
CA SER A 138 13.87 1.69 0.85
C SER A 138 12.73 2.15 1.77
N PRO A 139 12.97 2.21 3.10
CA PRO A 139 11.95 2.66 4.05
C PRO A 139 11.66 4.15 3.85
N MET A 140 10.38 4.52 3.89
CA MET A 140 9.93 5.90 3.78
C MET A 140 9.69 6.48 5.19
N PRO A 141 10.18 7.69 5.51
CA PRO A 141 9.87 8.38 6.76
C PRO A 141 8.36 8.61 6.93
N ILE A 142 7.89 8.63 8.19
CA ILE A 142 6.46 8.71 8.50
C ILE A 142 5.79 9.97 7.95
N GLU A 143 6.46 11.09 7.97
CA GLU A 143 5.99 12.35 7.43
C GLU A 143 5.78 12.29 5.91
N GLU A 144 6.63 11.60 5.19
CA GLU A 144 6.50 11.37 3.74
C GLU A 144 5.38 10.39 3.43
N GLN A 145 5.23 9.33 4.24
CA GLN A 145 4.09 8.41 4.14
C GLN A 145 2.76 9.14 4.29
N VAL A 146 2.67 10.10 5.24
CA VAL A 146 1.46 10.93 5.42
C VAL A 146 1.14 11.72 4.15
N VAL A 147 2.14 12.36 3.53
CA VAL A 147 1.96 13.14 2.29
C VAL A 147 1.53 12.24 1.13
N SER A 148 2.19 11.10 0.95
CA SER A 148 1.89 10.13 -0.11
C SER A 148 0.46 9.58 0.03
N ILE A 149 0.10 9.06 1.21
CA ILE A 149 -1.25 8.52 1.47
C ILE A 149 -2.31 9.61 1.38
N PHE A 150 -2.03 10.84 1.84
CA PHE A 150 -2.92 11.96 1.68
C PHE A 150 -3.24 12.22 0.20
N ALA A 151 -2.23 12.25 -0.66
CA ALA A 151 -2.43 12.46 -2.10
C ALA A 151 -3.31 11.35 -2.72
N GLY A 152 -3.11 10.08 -2.31
CA GLY A 152 -3.90 8.95 -2.78
C GLY A 152 -5.35 8.99 -2.30
N THR A 153 -5.56 9.08 -0.99
CA THR A 153 -6.90 8.95 -0.37
C THR A 153 -7.79 10.18 -0.60
N LYS A 154 -7.20 11.37 -0.81
CA LYS A 154 -7.96 12.61 -1.09
C LYS A 154 -8.24 12.84 -2.58
N GLY A 155 -7.94 11.87 -3.46
CA GLY A 155 -8.32 11.91 -4.86
C GLY A 155 -7.42 12.78 -5.75
N TYR A 156 -6.26 13.20 -5.27
CA TYR A 156 -5.32 13.97 -6.10
C TYR A 156 -4.76 13.16 -7.26
N LEU A 157 -4.72 11.84 -7.12
CA LEU A 157 -4.25 10.92 -8.15
C LEU A 157 -5.31 10.54 -9.19
N ASP A 158 -6.59 10.88 -8.99
CA ASP A 158 -7.69 10.39 -9.84
C ASP A 158 -7.53 10.75 -11.33
N SER A 159 -6.88 11.87 -11.64
CA SER A 159 -6.57 12.31 -13.01
C SER A 159 -5.19 11.93 -13.51
N ILE A 160 -4.37 11.27 -12.67
CA ILE A 160 -3.01 10.84 -13.03
C ILE A 160 -3.09 9.42 -13.60
N PRO A 161 -2.51 9.14 -14.79
CA PRO A 161 -2.38 7.77 -15.30
C PRO A 161 -1.63 6.86 -14.34
N VAL A 162 -2.02 5.59 -14.25
CA VAL A 162 -1.40 4.63 -13.31
C VAL A 162 0.12 4.56 -13.51
N GLY A 163 0.59 4.57 -14.77
CA GLY A 163 2.03 4.56 -15.09
C GLY A 163 2.81 5.78 -14.58
N ASP A 164 2.14 6.90 -14.32
CA ASP A 164 2.76 8.11 -13.80
C ASP A 164 2.65 8.28 -12.27
N VAL A 165 1.91 7.40 -11.59
CA VAL A 165 1.66 7.52 -10.13
C VAL A 165 2.97 7.52 -9.33
N ARG A 166 3.88 6.59 -9.63
CA ARG A 166 5.18 6.50 -8.94
C ARG A 166 6.06 7.73 -9.18
N ARG A 167 6.04 8.25 -10.40
CA ARG A 167 6.78 9.47 -10.75
C ARG A 167 6.17 10.67 -10.04
N PHE A 168 4.84 10.80 -10.04
CA PHE A 168 4.12 11.84 -9.31
C PHE A 168 4.47 11.82 -7.83
N GLU A 169 4.46 10.66 -7.17
CA GLU A 169 4.82 10.50 -5.77
C GLU A 169 6.26 10.99 -5.51
N ASN A 170 7.22 10.49 -6.28
CA ASN A 170 8.63 10.85 -6.09
C ASN A 170 8.86 12.35 -6.26
N GLU A 171 8.33 12.95 -7.33
CA GLU A 171 8.47 14.39 -7.59
C GLU A 171 7.73 15.24 -6.53
N LEU A 172 6.55 14.78 -6.04
CA LEU A 172 5.84 15.44 -4.94
C LEU A 172 6.68 15.42 -3.66
N LEU A 173 7.25 14.28 -3.29
CA LEU A 173 8.08 14.16 -2.09
C LEU A 173 9.35 15.00 -2.20
N ASP A 174 9.98 15.06 -3.37
CA ASP A 174 11.14 15.94 -3.61
C ASP A 174 10.74 17.43 -3.53
N HIS A 175 9.60 17.80 -4.07
CA HIS A 175 9.04 19.13 -3.94
C HIS A 175 8.80 19.49 -2.46
N MET A 176 8.23 18.57 -1.69
CA MET A 176 8.00 18.76 -0.26
C MET A 176 9.32 18.94 0.50
N ARG A 177 10.33 18.10 0.23
CA ARG A 177 11.65 18.18 0.89
C ARG A 177 12.38 19.49 0.60
N THR A 178 12.28 19.96 -0.64
CA THR A 178 13.06 21.13 -1.10
C THR A 178 12.37 22.47 -0.81
N ARG A 179 11.04 22.54 -0.97
CA ARG A 179 10.29 23.80 -0.89
C ARG A 179 9.42 23.94 0.35
N HIS A 180 9.04 22.82 0.96
CA HIS A 180 8.11 22.78 2.09
C HIS A 180 8.65 21.98 3.27
N ALA A 181 9.97 22.01 3.50
CA ALA A 181 10.64 21.26 4.56
C ALA A 181 10.07 21.52 5.95
N SER A 182 9.59 22.74 6.24
CA SER A 182 8.95 23.08 7.51
C SER A 182 7.63 22.34 7.73
N VAL A 183 6.86 22.08 6.67
CA VAL A 183 5.58 21.34 6.73
C VAL A 183 5.85 19.88 7.08
N ILE A 184 6.83 19.26 6.43
CA ILE A 184 7.28 17.89 6.73
C ILE A 184 7.81 17.80 8.17
N ALA A 185 8.68 18.73 8.57
CA ALA A 185 9.24 18.77 9.92
C ALA A 185 8.13 18.90 10.99
N GLY A 186 7.07 19.67 10.72
CA GLY A 186 5.94 19.81 11.62
C GLY A 186 5.20 18.50 11.88
N ILE A 187 5.01 17.66 10.86
CA ILE A 187 4.39 16.32 11.02
C ILE A 187 5.27 15.43 11.91
N ARG A 188 6.58 15.51 11.76
CA ARG A 188 7.54 14.69 12.50
C ARG A 188 7.69 15.11 13.97
N GLN A 189 7.68 16.43 14.24
CA GLN A 189 7.93 16.98 15.56
C GLN A 189 6.77 16.82 16.54
N ASP A 190 5.53 16.86 16.05
CA ASP A 190 4.34 16.72 16.89
C ASP A 190 3.46 15.53 16.46
N PRO A 191 3.63 14.36 17.12
CA PRO A 191 2.81 13.18 16.85
C PRO A 191 1.31 13.37 17.11
N LYS A 192 0.92 14.42 17.84
CA LYS A 192 -0.47 14.74 18.17
C LYS A 192 -1.08 15.77 17.21
N ALA A 193 -0.26 16.39 16.36
CA ALA A 193 -0.75 17.31 15.33
C ALA A 193 -1.55 16.57 14.26
N ASP A 194 -2.54 17.27 13.72
CA ASP A 194 -3.29 16.81 12.55
C ASP A 194 -2.49 17.08 11.27
N VAL A 195 -3.06 16.68 10.13
CA VAL A 195 -2.51 17.02 8.82
C VAL A 195 -2.36 18.54 8.69
N PRO A 196 -1.20 19.05 8.25
CA PRO A 196 -0.99 20.49 8.07
C PRO A 196 -2.04 21.12 7.17
N LYS A 197 -2.58 22.28 7.57
CA LYS A 197 -3.64 22.97 6.83
C LYS A 197 -3.23 23.40 5.44
N ASP A 198 -1.95 23.63 5.22
CA ASP A 198 -1.38 24.07 3.94
C ASP A 198 -1.16 22.91 2.97
N LEU A 199 -1.15 21.66 3.46
CA LEU A 199 -0.87 20.48 2.63
C LEU A 199 -1.82 20.35 1.42
N PRO A 200 -3.15 20.53 1.56
CA PRO A 200 -4.07 20.48 0.42
C PRO A 200 -3.71 21.48 -0.70
N GLN A 201 -3.35 22.70 -0.33
CA GLN A 201 -3.01 23.75 -1.29
C GLN A 201 -1.68 23.43 -2.01
N ILE A 202 -0.68 22.94 -1.26
CA ILE A 202 0.61 22.56 -1.81
C ILE A 202 0.45 21.43 -2.82
N VAL A 203 -0.29 20.37 -2.46
CA VAL A 203 -0.52 19.21 -3.34
C VAL A 203 -1.33 19.60 -4.57
N THR A 204 -2.31 20.50 -4.43
CA THR A 204 -3.09 21.03 -5.58
C THR A 204 -2.18 21.79 -6.54
N ALA A 205 -1.41 22.74 -6.05
CA ALA A 205 -0.49 23.52 -6.87
C ALA A 205 0.56 22.66 -7.58
N PHE A 206 1.10 21.64 -6.87
CA PHE A 206 2.01 20.69 -7.47
C PHE A 206 1.34 19.88 -8.58
N LYS A 207 0.12 19.37 -8.33
CA LYS A 207 -0.65 18.59 -9.30
C LYS A 207 -0.91 19.38 -10.59
N GLU A 208 -1.26 20.67 -10.48
CA GLU A 208 -1.50 21.55 -11.63
C GLU A 208 -0.22 21.78 -12.48
N ALA A 209 0.94 21.78 -11.83
CA ALA A 209 2.23 21.92 -12.50
C ALA A 209 2.77 20.60 -13.08
N PHE A 210 2.25 19.47 -12.62
CA PHE A 210 2.74 18.15 -13.03
C PHE A 210 2.33 17.82 -14.47
N LYS A 211 3.29 17.46 -15.30
CA LYS A 211 3.06 17.07 -16.69
C LYS A 211 2.98 15.56 -16.81
N VAL A 212 1.83 15.06 -17.22
CA VAL A 212 1.59 13.65 -17.53
C VAL A 212 2.41 13.24 -18.75
N THR A 213 3.07 12.08 -18.68
CA THR A 213 3.90 11.54 -19.78
C THR A 213 3.31 10.29 -20.41
N SER A 214 2.55 9.49 -19.65
CA SER A 214 1.90 8.31 -20.18
C SER A 214 0.59 8.67 -20.89
N THR A 215 0.47 8.27 -22.14
CA THR A 215 -0.72 8.52 -22.98
C THR A 215 -1.84 7.49 -22.74
N THR A 216 -1.53 6.39 -22.07
CA THR A 216 -2.49 5.32 -21.79
C THR A 216 -3.25 5.60 -20.49
N ALA A 217 -4.48 6.06 -20.65
CA ALA A 217 -5.44 6.21 -19.56
C ALA A 217 -6.00 4.85 -19.06
N SER A 218 -5.46 3.71 -19.54
CA SER A 218 -5.90 2.39 -19.07
C SER A 218 -5.33 2.13 -17.69
N ALA A 219 -6.22 2.04 -16.72
CA ALA A 219 -5.89 1.77 -15.33
C ALA A 219 -5.61 0.29 -15.04
N ASP A 220 -5.82 -0.61 -16.00
CA ASP A 220 -5.63 -2.05 -15.83
C ASP A 220 -4.16 -2.43 -16.05
N PRO A 221 -3.36 -2.66 -14.98
CA PRO A 221 -1.97 -3.10 -15.11
C PRO A 221 -1.85 -4.56 -15.58
N THR A 222 -2.97 -5.32 -15.63
CA THR A 222 -3.00 -6.68 -16.16
C THR A 222 -3.23 -6.70 -17.67
N ARG A 223 -3.65 -5.60 -18.25
CA ARG A 223 -3.64 -5.35 -19.68
C ARG A 223 -2.22 -4.97 -20.10
N THR A 224 -1.29 -5.90 -19.95
CA THR A 224 -0.06 -5.83 -20.73
C THR A 224 -0.45 -5.96 -22.20
N ASP A 225 0.15 -5.11 -23.03
CA ASP A 225 0.11 -5.19 -24.49
C ASP A 225 0.75 -6.51 -25.01
N ALA A 226 0.45 -7.62 -24.36
CA ALA A 226 0.89 -8.96 -24.77
C ALA A 226 0.30 -9.37 -26.13
N GLY A 227 -0.67 -8.61 -26.66
CA GLY A 227 -1.20 -8.78 -28.01
C GLY A 227 -0.27 -8.23 -29.10
N GLU A 228 0.40 -7.09 -28.86
CA GLU A 228 1.21 -6.47 -29.92
C GLU A 228 2.63 -7.06 -30.06
N VAL A 229 3.17 -7.65 -28.99
CA VAL A 229 4.49 -8.30 -29.05
C VAL A 229 4.42 -9.65 -29.77
N GLY A 230 3.27 -10.30 -29.79
CA GLY A 230 3.05 -11.58 -30.48
C GLY A 230 3.03 -11.45 -32.01
N GLU A 231 2.41 -10.39 -32.55
CA GLU A 231 2.32 -10.19 -34.01
C GLU A 231 3.63 -9.72 -34.65
N ALA A 232 4.40 -8.87 -33.93
CA ALA A 232 5.71 -8.42 -34.45
C ALA A 232 6.78 -9.53 -34.47
N ALA A 233 6.67 -10.52 -33.58
CA ALA A 233 7.59 -11.67 -33.56
C ALA A 233 7.22 -12.72 -34.64
N SER A 234 5.94 -12.93 -34.93
CA SER A 234 5.48 -13.84 -35.98
C SER A 234 5.77 -13.32 -37.38
N ALA A 235 5.72 -12.01 -37.62
CA ALA A 235 6.01 -11.43 -38.92
C ALA A 235 7.50 -11.48 -39.32
N LYS A 236 8.41 -11.55 -38.35
CA LYS A 236 9.86 -11.69 -38.61
C LYS A 236 10.31 -13.11 -38.92
N THR A 237 9.56 -14.13 -38.52
CA THR A 237 9.93 -15.53 -38.75
C THR A 237 9.48 -16.04 -40.13
N LEU A 238 8.56 -15.34 -40.80
CA LEU A 238 8.04 -15.70 -42.13
C LEU A 238 8.76 -14.98 -43.28
N ALA A 239 9.74 -14.10 -42.98
CA ALA A 239 10.50 -13.37 -44.01
C ALA A 239 11.91 -13.94 -44.22
N THR A 240 12.26 -15.11 -43.72
CA THR A 240 13.57 -15.76 -43.82
C THR A 240 13.48 -17.24 -44.22
N GLU A 241 12.47 -17.64 -45.05
CA GLU A 241 12.52 -18.88 -45.82
C GLU A 241 12.33 -18.60 -47.32
#